data_136824ddfa69091164c2934e1bc0f38a
#
_entry.id   136824ddfa69091164c2934e1bc0f38a
#
_cell.length_a   1.000
_cell.length_b   1.000
_cell.length_c   1.000
_cell.angle_alpha   90.00
_cell.angle_beta   90.00
_cell.angle_gamma   90.00
#
_symmetry.space_group_name_H-M   'P 1'
#
loop_
_entity.id
_entity.type
_entity.pdbx_description
1 polymer ?
#
loop_
_entity_poly.entity_id
_entity_poly.type
_entity_poly.pdbx_seq_one_letter_code
_entity_poly.pdbx_strand_id
1 'polypeptide(L)'
;MPFMELSGYRELWRTRGVITLLASSLLARLPMLATLVPVAFLAKDAGGSFRWAGFVAGAYSVGMAIAGPLWSRTADRRGSRGVLLTTGMAWSVALALLAALPSGLYRLMPLLTLLAGALVPPVMQTLRASWPRVVEGPALRTAYSVDATAQELLFMVGPMLGATAVSVASPRLGVLLAALMSAIFIWWYALRQPAPLARDDQSAPPLTARQLLWHRCRLPLILAFGLWVMAFNGISLGIVAFADEHGERLIAGVLEAVWAFGSLVGGAVAGALPGRRTSYLWRRAALVAAGMLLCVFATWSPLSLGVALALSGLTLAPAIGALYERLGALTPDTVRTEVFGWMGSAAMGGAAIGAALSGAVVESFGVRYVWLLAAVFAAISWVLLLRIPPQHQPEPALATGGLLGETA
;
A
#
# COMPACT_ATOMS: atom_id res chain seq x y z
N MET A 1 -30.16 14.90 3.13
CA MET A 1 -29.01 14.04 3.48
C MET A 1 -29.04 12.87 2.52
N PRO A 2 -28.07 12.65 1.64
CA PRO A 2 -28.04 11.44 0.85
C PRO A 2 -27.79 10.28 1.83
N PHE A 3 -28.73 9.37 1.92
CA PHE A 3 -28.62 8.15 2.69
C PHE A 3 -27.32 7.44 2.30
N MET A 4 -26.53 7.03 3.30
CA MET A 4 -25.41 6.13 3.12
C MET A 4 -25.94 4.89 2.40
N GLU A 5 -25.69 4.78 1.10
CA GLU A 5 -26.02 3.56 0.36
C GLU A 5 -24.98 2.50 0.72
N LEU A 6 -25.31 1.66 1.68
CA LEU A 6 -24.54 0.44 1.99
C LEU A 6 -24.64 -0.61 0.87
N SER A 7 -25.21 -0.23 -0.29
CA SER A 7 -25.38 -1.09 -1.45
C SER A 7 -24.05 -1.66 -1.94
N GLY A 8 -23.00 -0.83 -2.07
CA GLY A 8 -21.68 -1.28 -2.49
C GLY A 8 -21.04 -2.27 -1.53
N TYR A 9 -21.17 -2.06 -0.22
CA TYR A 9 -20.72 -3.02 0.79
C TYR A 9 -21.53 -4.31 0.76
N ARG A 10 -22.84 -4.19 0.69
CA ARG A 10 -23.75 -5.35 0.63
C ARG A 10 -23.48 -6.19 -0.62
N GLU A 11 -23.28 -5.57 -1.76
CA GLU A 11 -22.94 -6.22 -3.02
C GLU A 11 -21.57 -6.89 -2.94
N LEU A 12 -20.55 -6.17 -2.43
CA LEU A 12 -19.21 -6.69 -2.24
C LEU A 12 -19.21 -7.95 -1.37
N TRP A 13 -19.85 -7.90 -0.20
CA TRP A 13 -19.87 -9.03 0.74
C TRP A 13 -20.76 -10.19 0.30
N ARG A 14 -21.70 -9.95 -0.62
CA ARG A 14 -22.53 -11.02 -1.24
C ARG A 14 -21.84 -11.73 -2.39
N THR A 15 -20.83 -11.10 -2.99
CA THR A 15 -20.09 -11.71 -4.10
C THR A 15 -19.29 -12.90 -3.60
N ARG A 16 -19.53 -14.05 -4.21
CA ARG A 16 -18.89 -15.33 -3.81
C ARG A 16 -17.37 -15.23 -3.92
N GLY A 17 -16.67 -15.61 -2.87
CA GLY A 17 -15.21 -15.67 -2.85
C GLY A 17 -14.50 -14.38 -2.49
N VAL A 18 -15.16 -13.20 -2.47
CA VAL A 18 -14.54 -11.90 -2.13
C VAL A 18 -13.96 -11.92 -0.72
N ILE A 19 -14.74 -12.39 0.27
CA ILE A 19 -14.29 -12.45 1.66
C ILE A 19 -13.03 -13.30 1.78
N THR A 20 -13.04 -14.48 1.18
CA THR A 20 -11.90 -15.41 1.25
C THR A 20 -10.68 -14.90 0.47
N LEU A 21 -10.88 -14.23 -0.65
CA LEU A 21 -9.80 -13.59 -1.43
C LEU A 21 -9.16 -12.44 -0.63
N LEU A 22 -9.98 -11.57 -0.05
CA LEU A 22 -9.50 -10.45 0.77
C LEU A 22 -8.80 -10.96 2.03
N ALA A 23 -9.45 -11.83 2.81
CA ALA A 23 -8.90 -12.36 4.05
C ALA A 23 -7.58 -13.10 3.83
N SER A 24 -7.51 -13.97 2.81
CA SER A 24 -6.27 -14.68 2.48
C SER A 24 -5.15 -13.71 2.04
N SER A 25 -5.48 -12.65 1.31
CA SER A 25 -4.53 -11.62 0.93
C SER A 25 -4.01 -10.84 2.15
N LEU A 26 -4.89 -10.45 3.08
CA LEU A 26 -4.49 -9.73 4.30
C LEU A 26 -3.57 -10.59 5.15
N LEU A 27 -3.92 -11.86 5.36
CA LEU A 27 -3.07 -12.80 6.09
C LEU A 27 -1.74 -13.05 5.39
N ALA A 28 -1.71 -13.11 4.06
CA ALA A 28 -0.46 -13.26 3.31
C ALA A 28 0.46 -12.02 3.40
N ARG A 29 -0.09 -10.81 3.56
CA ARG A 29 0.68 -9.56 3.75
C ARG A 29 1.20 -9.40 5.17
N LEU A 30 0.52 -9.96 6.16
CA LEU A 30 0.84 -9.77 7.58
C LEU A 30 2.29 -10.17 7.91
N PRO A 31 2.80 -11.36 7.54
CA PRO A 31 4.19 -11.72 7.79
C PRO A 31 5.19 -10.81 7.07
N MET A 32 4.83 -10.25 5.90
CA MET A 32 5.71 -9.34 5.17
C MET A 32 5.99 -8.06 5.97
N LEU A 33 4.99 -7.54 6.68
CA LEU A 33 5.12 -6.35 7.51
C LEU A 33 5.67 -6.69 8.90
N ALA A 34 5.33 -7.86 9.45
CA ALA A 34 5.84 -8.32 10.72
C ALA A 34 7.34 -8.65 10.69
N THR A 35 7.91 -8.99 9.54
CA THR A 35 9.33 -9.36 9.37
C THR A 35 10.30 -8.19 9.60
N LEU A 36 9.87 -6.96 9.37
CA LEU A 36 10.77 -5.78 9.41
C LEU A 36 11.45 -5.60 10.76
N VAL A 37 10.70 -5.74 11.86
CA VAL A 37 11.22 -5.56 13.22
C VAL A 37 12.17 -6.69 13.63
N PRO A 38 11.82 -7.99 13.51
CA PRO A 38 12.73 -9.07 13.80
C PRO A 38 14.03 -9.03 12.99
N VAL A 39 13.97 -8.70 11.69
CA VAL A 39 15.18 -8.59 10.85
C VAL A 39 16.08 -7.45 11.33
N ALA A 40 15.50 -6.31 11.71
CA ALA A 40 16.27 -5.18 12.23
C ALA A 40 17.02 -5.54 13.55
N PHE A 41 16.33 -6.20 14.48
CA PHE A 41 16.96 -6.64 15.74
C PHE A 41 17.96 -7.76 15.50
N LEU A 42 17.67 -8.72 14.63
CA LEU A 42 18.62 -9.78 14.26
C LEU A 42 19.91 -9.18 13.68
N ALA A 43 19.79 -8.20 12.81
CA ALA A 43 20.94 -7.52 12.23
C ALA A 43 21.70 -6.69 13.26
N LYS A 44 21.01 -5.99 14.17
CA LYS A 44 21.64 -5.24 15.27
C LYS A 44 22.43 -6.16 16.18
N ASP A 45 21.83 -7.30 16.59
CA ASP A 45 22.47 -8.25 17.50
C ASP A 45 23.72 -8.89 16.87
N ALA A 46 23.68 -9.15 15.56
CA ALA A 46 24.80 -9.73 14.82
C ALA A 46 25.92 -8.72 14.50
N GLY A 47 25.56 -7.50 14.11
CA GLY A 47 26.50 -6.46 13.66
C GLY A 47 26.82 -5.39 14.71
N GLY A 48 26.23 -5.48 15.92
CA GLY A 48 26.54 -4.62 17.07
C GLY A 48 26.04 -3.17 16.95
N SER A 49 25.31 -2.79 15.88
CA SER A 49 24.88 -1.41 15.69
C SER A 49 23.56 -1.25 14.93
N PHE A 50 22.81 -0.19 15.22
CA PHE A 50 21.64 0.19 14.45
C PHE A 50 21.98 0.67 13.02
N ARG A 51 23.18 1.21 12.81
CA ARG A 51 23.67 1.56 11.48
C ARG A 51 23.76 0.33 10.57
N TRP A 52 24.23 -0.79 11.11
CA TRP A 52 24.26 -2.06 10.39
C TRP A 52 22.85 -2.58 10.10
N ALA A 53 21.95 -2.52 11.08
CA ALA A 53 20.56 -2.90 10.91
C ALA A 53 19.87 -2.06 9.81
N GLY A 54 20.14 -0.76 9.76
CA GLY A 54 19.67 0.14 8.69
C GLY A 54 20.19 -0.26 7.31
N PHE A 55 21.48 -0.64 7.21
CA PHE A 55 22.06 -1.11 5.94
C PHE A 55 21.43 -2.43 5.46
N VAL A 56 21.19 -3.37 6.36
CA VAL A 56 20.49 -4.64 6.07
C VAL A 56 19.06 -4.41 5.64
N ALA A 57 18.30 -3.53 6.31
CA ALA A 57 16.94 -3.16 5.95
C ALA A 57 16.89 -2.40 4.61
N GLY A 58 17.88 -1.56 4.33
CA GLY A 58 18.04 -0.89 3.05
C GLY A 58 18.24 -1.86 1.90
N ALA A 59 19.08 -2.87 2.08
CA ALA A 59 19.30 -3.94 1.09
C ALA A 59 17.99 -4.69 0.76
N TYR A 60 17.19 -5.02 1.78
CA TYR A 60 15.86 -5.62 1.59
C TYR A 60 14.96 -4.75 0.74
N SER A 61 14.89 -3.45 1.05
CA SER A 61 14.05 -2.49 0.33
C SER A 61 14.46 -2.32 -1.13
N VAL A 62 15.77 -2.30 -1.41
CA VAL A 62 16.32 -2.24 -2.77
C VAL A 62 15.91 -3.48 -3.58
N GLY A 63 16.07 -4.68 -2.98
CA GLY A 63 15.65 -5.94 -3.61
C GLY A 63 14.17 -5.91 -4.01
N MET A 64 13.31 -5.48 -3.09
CA MET A 64 11.86 -5.37 -3.30
C MET A 64 11.50 -4.34 -4.37
N ALA A 65 12.16 -3.18 -4.39
CA ALA A 65 11.88 -2.12 -5.35
C ALA A 65 12.21 -2.53 -6.79
N ILE A 66 13.31 -3.26 -6.99
CA ILE A 66 13.75 -3.72 -8.30
C ILE A 66 12.91 -4.90 -8.80
N ALA A 67 12.69 -5.90 -7.95
CA ALA A 67 12.07 -7.15 -8.36
C ALA A 67 10.54 -7.08 -8.40
N GLY A 68 9.91 -6.16 -7.66
CA GLY A 68 8.46 -6.01 -7.60
C GLY A 68 7.77 -5.91 -8.96
N PRO A 69 8.18 -4.98 -9.86
CA PRO A 69 7.61 -4.90 -11.21
C PRO A 69 7.87 -6.15 -12.06
N LEU A 70 9.03 -6.80 -11.89
CA LEU A 70 9.40 -8.01 -12.65
C LEU A 70 8.50 -9.18 -12.30
N TRP A 71 8.24 -9.42 -11.01
CA TRP A 71 7.32 -10.46 -10.57
C TRP A 71 5.88 -10.15 -10.93
N SER A 72 5.47 -8.88 -10.84
CA SER A 72 4.15 -8.42 -11.25
C SER A 72 3.91 -8.64 -12.75
N ARG A 73 4.89 -8.30 -13.59
CA ARG A 73 4.86 -8.59 -15.02
C ARG A 73 4.82 -10.09 -15.32
N THR A 74 5.57 -10.87 -14.56
CA THR A 74 5.56 -12.33 -14.70
C THR A 74 4.21 -12.91 -14.32
N ALA A 75 3.55 -12.34 -13.29
CA ALA A 75 2.21 -12.73 -12.87
C ALA A 75 1.15 -12.45 -13.95
N ASP A 76 1.24 -11.30 -14.64
CA ASP A 76 0.36 -10.97 -15.76
C ASP A 76 0.55 -11.95 -16.94
N ARG A 77 1.81 -12.34 -17.24
CA ARG A 77 2.13 -13.22 -18.39
C ARG A 77 1.92 -14.70 -18.13
N ARG A 78 2.25 -15.20 -16.96
CA ARG A 78 2.29 -16.64 -16.62
C ARG A 78 1.20 -17.04 -15.63
N GLY A 79 0.41 -16.07 -15.14
CA GLY A 79 -0.61 -16.28 -14.14
C GLY A 79 -0.09 -16.04 -12.72
N SER A 80 -0.91 -15.36 -11.91
CA SER A 80 -0.58 -14.94 -10.55
C SER A 80 -0.29 -16.10 -9.62
N ARG A 81 -1.02 -17.23 -9.76
CA ARG A 81 -0.89 -18.38 -8.84
C ARG A 81 0.52 -18.97 -8.81
N GLY A 82 1.10 -19.23 -9.99
CA GLY A 82 2.44 -19.82 -10.10
C GLY A 82 3.51 -18.89 -9.51
N VAL A 83 3.44 -17.59 -9.84
CA VAL A 83 4.38 -16.59 -9.34
C VAL A 83 4.28 -16.44 -7.82
N LEU A 84 3.08 -16.36 -7.26
CA LEU A 84 2.88 -16.27 -5.81
C LEU A 84 3.44 -17.48 -5.07
N LEU A 85 3.22 -18.69 -5.58
CA LEU A 85 3.77 -19.91 -4.97
C LEU A 85 5.30 -19.95 -5.03
N THR A 86 5.88 -19.70 -6.20
CA THR A 86 7.35 -19.77 -6.36
C THR A 86 8.06 -18.68 -5.56
N THR A 87 7.62 -17.42 -5.67
CA THR A 87 8.23 -16.31 -4.93
C THR A 87 7.97 -16.41 -3.44
N GLY A 88 6.76 -16.80 -3.01
CA GLY A 88 6.41 -16.94 -1.60
C GLY A 88 7.21 -18.05 -0.91
N MET A 89 7.35 -19.21 -1.55
CA MET A 89 8.19 -20.29 -1.01
C MET A 89 9.66 -19.89 -0.98
N ALA A 90 10.18 -19.30 -2.07
CA ALA A 90 11.56 -18.84 -2.12
C ALA A 90 11.85 -17.75 -1.09
N TRP A 91 10.90 -16.81 -0.87
CA TRP A 91 10.99 -15.79 0.17
C TRP A 91 11.01 -16.40 1.57
N SER A 92 10.13 -17.37 1.84
CA SER A 92 10.10 -18.08 3.12
C SER A 92 11.42 -18.84 3.39
N VAL A 93 11.97 -19.49 2.38
CA VAL A 93 13.29 -20.13 2.48
C VAL A 93 14.40 -19.10 2.73
N ALA A 94 14.40 -17.97 2.01
CA ALA A 94 15.39 -16.91 2.24
C ALA A 94 15.33 -16.34 3.65
N LEU A 95 14.15 -16.16 4.23
CA LEU A 95 13.99 -15.76 5.64
C LEU A 95 14.47 -16.84 6.61
N ALA A 96 14.18 -18.11 6.35
CA ALA A 96 14.66 -19.21 7.17
C ALA A 96 16.21 -19.31 7.15
N LEU A 97 16.82 -19.14 5.97
CA LEU A 97 18.29 -19.07 5.83
C LEU A 97 18.88 -17.87 6.57
N LEU A 98 18.21 -16.71 6.51
CA LEU A 98 18.63 -15.51 7.25
C LEU A 98 18.59 -15.76 8.76
N ALA A 99 17.53 -16.40 9.27
CA ALA A 99 17.41 -16.75 10.68
C ALA A 99 18.42 -17.82 11.14
N ALA A 100 18.76 -18.76 10.25
CA ALA A 100 19.74 -19.81 10.52
C ALA A 100 21.20 -19.35 10.38
N LEU A 101 21.44 -18.13 9.90
CA LEU A 101 22.79 -17.63 9.63
C LEU A 101 23.63 -17.60 10.91
N PRO A 102 24.81 -18.26 10.93
CA PRO A 102 25.73 -18.17 12.05
C PRO A 102 26.21 -16.75 12.31
N SER A 103 26.42 -16.38 13.57
CA SER A 103 26.86 -15.03 13.94
C SER A 103 28.19 -14.62 13.30
N GLY A 104 29.11 -15.57 13.05
CA GLY A 104 30.36 -15.31 12.33
C GLY A 104 30.19 -14.90 10.86
N LEU A 105 29.04 -15.19 10.25
CA LEU A 105 28.74 -14.88 8.84
C LEU A 105 27.80 -13.67 8.67
N TYR A 106 27.64 -12.84 9.71
CA TYR A 106 26.72 -11.71 9.69
C TYR A 106 26.94 -10.73 8.51
N ARG A 107 28.15 -10.67 7.97
CA ARG A 107 28.48 -9.85 6.79
C ARG A 107 27.71 -10.27 5.53
N LEU A 108 27.17 -11.49 5.48
CA LEU A 108 26.31 -11.96 4.37
C LEU A 108 24.85 -11.51 4.53
N MET A 109 24.46 -10.96 5.69
CA MET A 109 23.07 -10.51 5.92
C MET A 109 22.56 -9.54 4.84
N PRO A 110 23.31 -8.50 4.39
CA PRO A 110 22.81 -7.60 3.34
C PRO A 110 22.53 -8.32 2.02
N LEU A 111 23.34 -9.29 1.64
CA LEU A 111 23.13 -10.09 0.44
C LEU A 111 21.87 -10.97 0.57
N LEU A 112 21.72 -11.65 1.70
CA LEU A 112 20.54 -12.48 1.96
C LEU A 112 19.26 -11.66 2.05
N THR A 113 19.29 -10.48 2.67
CA THR A 113 18.14 -9.60 2.75
C THR A 113 17.82 -8.94 1.42
N LEU A 114 18.82 -8.60 0.59
CA LEU A 114 18.60 -8.16 -0.79
C LEU A 114 17.88 -9.25 -1.60
N LEU A 115 18.34 -10.49 -1.50
CA LEU A 115 17.69 -11.63 -2.16
C LEU A 115 16.28 -11.87 -1.60
N ALA A 116 16.11 -11.85 -0.28
CA ALA A 116 14.80 -11.95 0.34
C ALA A 116 13.86 -10.83 -0.15
N GLY A 117 14.33 -9.57 -0.18
CA GLY A 117 13.58 -8.46 -0.75
C GLY A 117 13.20 -8.68 -2.21
N ALA A 118 14.14 -9.18 -3.03
CA ALA A 118 13.88 -9.50 -4.44
C ALA A 118 12.88 -10.65 -4.63
N LEU A 119 12.69 -11.50 -3.64
CA LEU A 119 11.76 -12.64 -3.67
C LEU A 119 10.39 -12.33 -3.03
N VAL A 120 10.17 -11.11 -2.56
CA VAL A 120 8.87 -10.72 -1.97
C VAL A 120 7.74 -10.96 -2.99
N PRO A 121 6.74 -11.79 -2.63
CA PRO A 121 5.65 -12.11 -3.56
C PRO A 121 4.74 -10.89 -3.78
N PRO A 122 4.24 -10.68 -5.03
CA PRO A 122 3.43 -9.52 -5.39
C PRO A 122 1.96 -9.67 -4.95
N VAL A 123 1.72 -9.87 -3.64
CA VAL A 123 0.39 -10.14 -3.07
C VAL A 123 -0.55 -8.94 -3.26
N MET A 124 -0.09 -7.72 -2.94
CA MET A 124 -0.88 -6.50 -3.09
C MET A 124 -1.25 -6.22 -4.55
N GLN A 125 -0.27 -6.37 -5.43
CA GLN A 125 -0.40 -6.07 -6.85
C GLN A 125 -1.40 -7.03 -7.50
N THR A 126 -1.29 -8.33 -7.19
CA THR A 126 -2.19 -9.36 -7.72
C THR A 126 -3.61 -9.21 -7.19
N LEU A 127 -3.81 -8.83 -5.93
CA LEU A 127 -5.15 -8.55 -5.40
C LEU A 127 -5.80 -7.38 -6.14
N ARG A 128 -5.10 -6.24 -6.23
CA ARG A 128 -5.62 -5.03 -6.88
C ARG A 128 -5.91 -5.24 -8.35
N ALA A 129 -5.08 -6.02 -9.04
CA ALA A 129 -5.31 -6.42 -10.42
C ALA A 129 -6.51 -7.37 -10.58
N SER A 130 -6.84 -8.14 -9.54
CA SER A 130 -7.94 -9.10 -9.56
C SER A 130 -9.31 -8.45 -9.34
N TRP A 131 -9.39 -7.29 -8.67
CA TRP A 131 -10.67 -6.70 -8.30
C TRP A 131 -11.64 -6.51 -9.47
N PRO A 132 -11.24 -5.93 -10.64
CA PRO A 132 -12.16 -5.76 -11.77
C PRO A 132 -12.64 -7.07 -12.42
N ARG A 133 -12.00 -8.20 -12.06
CA ARG A 133 -12.38 -9.54 -12.56
C ARG A 133 -13.32 -10.26 -11.61
N VAL A 134 -13.49 -9.75 -10.40
CA VAL A 134 -14.29 -10.38 -9.33
C VAL A 134 -15.54 -9.58 -9.02
N VAL A 135 -15.45 -8.26 -9.13
CA VAL A 135 -16.53 -7.31 -8.80
C VAL A 135 -16.59 -6.17 -9.82
N GLU A 136 -17.80 -5.67 -10.05
CA GLU A 136 -18.07 -4.58 -11.00
C GLU A 136 -18.81 -3.42 -10.31
N GLY A 137 -19.00 -2.33 -11.02
CA GLY A 137 -19.84 -1.22 -10.59
C GLY A 137 -19.46 -0.60 -9.24
N PRO A 138 -20.44 -0.33 -8.35
CA PRO A 138 -20.20 0.27 -7.04
C PRO A 138 -19.35 -0.61 -6.13
N ALA A 139 -19.48 -1.94 -6.21
CA ALA A 139 -18.72 -2.89 -5.41
C ALA A 139 -17.21 -2.83 -5.70
N LEU A 140 -16.79 -2.53 -6.94
CA LEU A 140 -15.38 -2.39 -7.30
C LEU A 140 -14.71 -1.23 -6.55
N ARG A 141 -15.39 -0.09 -6.45
CA ARG A 141 -14.87 1.07 -5.68
C ARG A 141 -14.77 0.75 -4.19
N THR A 142 -15.81 0.10 -3.67
CA THR A 142 -15.80 -0.36 -2.27
C THR A 142 -14.65 -1.34 -2.03
N ALA A 143 -14.36 -2.26 -2.95
CA ALA A 143 -13.24 -3.19 -2.85
C ALA A 143 -11.89 -2.48 -2.75
N TYR A 144 -11.62 -1.48 -3.59
CA TYR A 144 -10.39 -0.68 -3.51
C TYR A 144 -10.32 0.16 -2.22
N SER A 145 -11.44 0.70 -1.75
CA SER A 145 -11.49 1.45 -0.48
C SER A 145 -11.22 0.53 0.72
N VAL A 146 -11.84 -0.65 0.74
CA VAL A 146 -11.62 -1.67 1.77
C VAL A 146 -10.17 -2.16 1.76
N ASP A 147 -9.58 -2.40 0.58
CA ASP A 147 -8.16 -2.79 0.47
C ASP A 147 -7.23 -1.70 1.01
N ALA A 148 -7.47 -0.43 0.65
CA ALA A 148 -6.69 0.70 1.17
C ALA A 148 -6.81 0.83 2.69
N THR A 149 -8.02 0.76 3.24
CA THR A 149 -8.28 0.83 4.68
C THR A 149 -7.65 -0.35 5.44
N ALA A 150 -7.77 -1.57 4.91
CA ALA A 150 -7.19 -2.76 5.51
C ALA A 150 -5.65 -2.72 5.48
N GLN A 151 -5.06 -2.07 4.47
CA GLN A 151 -3.61 -1.87 4.41
C GLN A 151 -3.09 -1.00 5.57
N GLU A 152 -3.83 0.04 5.97
CA GLU A 152 -3.49 0.87 7.13
C GLU A 152 -3.48 0.03 8.43
N LEU A 153 -4.48 -0.82 8.61
CA LEU A 153 -4.50 -1.75 9.76
C LEU A 153 -3.29 -2.70 9.76
N LEU A 154 -2.89 -3.19 8.59
CA LEU A 154 -1.74 -4.08 8.49
C LEU A 154 -0.42 -3.35 8.80
N PHE A 155 -0.27 -2.08 8.41
CA PHE A 155 0.90 -1.27 8.78
C PHE A 155 1.00 -1.04 10.29
N MET A 156 -0.12 -1.02 11.00
CA MET A 156 -0.14 -0.91 12.45
C MET A 156 0.12 -2.27 13.13
N VAL A 157 -0.61 -3.30 12.72
CA VAL A 157 -0.59 -4.62 13.37
C VAL A 157 0.69 -5.41 13.03
N GLY A 158 1.21 -5.31 11.80
CA GLY A 158 2.37 -6.06 11.35
C GLY A 158 3.62 -5.83 12.20
N PRO A 159 4.14 -4.61 12.30
CA PRO A 159 5.29 -4.29 13.13
C PRO A 159 5.09 -4.64 14.62
N MET A 160 3.86 -4.47 15.14
CA MET A 160 3.51 -4.81 16.52
C MET A 160 3.63 -6.32 16.78
N LEU A 161 3.18 -7.16 15.86
CA LEU A 161 3.37 -8.61 15.93
C LEU A 161 4.86 -8.97 15.85
N GLY A 162 5.62 -8.33 14.96
CA GLY A 162 7.06 -8.50 14.87
C GLY A 162 7.78 -8.14 16.17
N ALA A 163 7.45 -7.00 16.77
CA ALA A 163 8.00 -6.57 18.06
C ALA A 163 7.63 -7.52 19.20
N THR A 164 6.39 -8.00 19.23
CA THR A 164 5.94 -8.99 20.21
C THR A 164 6.73 -10.30 20.07
N ALA A 165 6.93 -10.80 18.86
CA ALA A 165 7.70 -12.00 18.61
C ALA A 165 9.15 -11.86 19.09
N VAL A 166 9.76 -10.69 18.90
CA VAL A 166 11.12 -10.39 19.41
C VAL A 166 11.16 -10.35 20.93
N SER A 167 10.19 -9.70 21.57
CA SER A 167 10.16 -9.49 23.02
C SER A 167 9.85 -10.76 23.80
N VAL A 168 8.95 -11.61 23.30
CA VAL A 168 8.52 -12.86 23.96
C VAL A 168 9.46 -14.01 23.69
N ALA A 169 10.12 -14.02 22.53
CA ALA A 169 10.96 -15.15 22.14
C ALA A 169 12.40 -14.71 21.76
N SER A 170 12.62 -14.38 20.51
CA SER A 170 13.89 -13.84 19.99
C SER A 170 13.73 -13.30 18.58
N PRO A 171 14.67 -12.45 18.09
CA PRO A 171 14.66 -12.00 16.71
C PRO A 171 14.68 -13.14 15.69
N ARG A 172 15.47 -14.19 15.95
CA ARG A 172 15.56 -15.40 15.08
C ARG A 172 14.22 -16.13 14.97
N LEU A 173 13.55 -16.37 16.10
CA LEU A 173 12.23 -17.02 16.12
C LEU A 173 11.17 -16.14 15.47
N GLY A 174 11.24 -14.81 15.64
CA GLY A 174 10.37 -13.87 14.95
C GLY A 174 10.47 -13.97 13.42
N VAL A 175 11.70 -14.06 12.87
CA VAL A 175 11.93 -14.26 11.43
C VAL A 175 11.43 -15.64 10.96
N LEU A 176 11.67 -16.71 11.73
CA LEU A 176 11.19 -18.07 11.40
C LEU A 176 9.67 -18.17 11.41
N LEU A 177 9.01 -17.56 12.40
CA LEU A 177 7.54 -17.50 12.45
C LEU A 177 6.99 -16.77 11.24
N ALA A 178 7.60 -15.65 10.86
CA ALA A 178 7.20 -14.91 9.65
C ALA A 178 7.41 -15.75 8.39
N ALA A 179 8.50 -16.51 8.28
CA ALA A 179 8.75 -17.43 7.17
C ALA A 179 7.66 -18.52 7.08
N LEU A 180 7.33 -19.15 8.21
CA LEU A 180 6.30 -20.20 8.27
C LEU A 180 4.92 -19.66 7.94
N MET A 181 4.51 -18.55 8.56
CA MET A 181 3.23 -17.90 8.28
C MET A 181 3.13 -17.49 6.81
N SER A 182 4.21 -16.99 6.23
CA SER A 182 4.27 -16.64 4.82
C SER A 182 4.02 -17.85 3.92
N ALA A 183 4.72 -18.96 4.16
CA ALA A 183 4.53 -20.17 3.36
C ALA A 183 3.07 -20.63 3.37
N ILE A 184 2.42 -20.62 4.54
CA ILE A 184 1.02 -21.04 4.71
C ILE A 184 0.05 -20.06 4.04
N PHE A 185 0.16 -18.77 4.36
CA PHE A 185 -0.85 -17.79 3.94
C PHE A 185 -0.70 -17.40 2.47
N ILE A 186 0.52 -17.36 1.93
CA ILE A 186 0.72 -17.11 0.49
C ILE A 186 0.23 -18.31 -0.32
N TRP A 187 0.47 -19.54 0.14
CA TRP A 187 -0.09 -20.73 -0.48
C TRP A 187 -1.62 -20.68 -0.52
N TRP A 188 -2.26 -20.37 0.62
CA TRP A 188 -3.71 -20.21 0.68
C TRP A 188 -4.23 -19.10 -0.24
N TYR A 189 -3.59 -17.93 -0.23
CA TYR A 189 -3.95 -16.83 -1.11
C TYR A 189 -3.79 -17.18 -2.59
N ALA A 190 -2.70 -17.84 -2.97
CA ALA A 190 -2.44 -18.26 -4.34
C ALA A 190 -3.54 -19.20 -4.88
N LEU A 191 -4.11 -20.07 -4.03
CA LEU A 191 -5.23 -20.93 -4.39
C LEU A 191 -6.54 -20.16 -4.61
N ARG A 192 -6.67 -18.95 -4.08
CA ARG A 192 -7.87 -18.09 -4.22
C ARG A 192 -7.80 -17.13 -5.39
N GLN A 193 -6.66 -17.07 -6.09
CA GLN A 193 -6.53 -16.22 -7.26
C GLN A 193 -7.54 -16.62 -8.35
N PRO A 194 -8.16 -15.62 -9.02
CA PRO A 194 -9.00 -15.87 -10.19
C PRO A 194 -8.24 -16.65 -11.26
N ALA A 195 -8.95 -17.42 -12.07
CA ALA A 195 -8.35 -18.14 -13.19
C ALA A 195 -7.53 -17.19 -14.09
N PRO A 196 -6.42 -17.64 -14.67
CA PRO A 196 -5.66 -16.83 -15.64
C PRO A 196 -6.58 -16.39 -16.80
N LEU A 197 -6.26 -15.23 -17.40
CA LEU A 197 -6.93 -14.79 -18.63
C LEU A 197 -6.69 -15.83 -19.74
N ALA A 198 -7.67 -16.04 -20.60
CA ALA A 198 -7.52 -16.92 -21.75
C ALA A 198 -6.35 -16.44 -22.65
N ARG A 199 -5.63 -17.39 -23.24
CA ARG A 199 -4.46 -17.08 -24.09
C ARG A 199 -4.80 -16.25 -25.33
N ASP A 200 -6.02 -16.29 -25.82
CA ASP A 200 -6.48 -15.50 -26.97
C ASP A 200 -6.46 -14.00 -26.70
N ASP A 201 -6.66 -13.57 -25.45
CA ASP A 201 -6.52 -12.16 -25.05
C ASP A 201 -5.06 -11.68 -24.98
N GLN A 202 -4.08 -12.59 -25.11
CA GLN A 202 -2.65 -12.29 -25.08
C GLN A 202 -2.02 -12.09 -26.46
N SER A 203 -2.82 -12.07 -27.54
CA SER A 203 -2.34 -11.90 -28.92
C SER A 203 -1.77 -10.50 -29.23
N ALA A 204 -2.01 -9.50 -28.38
CA ALA A 204 -1.36 -8.21 -28.51
C ALA A 204 0.12 -8.28 -28.11
N PRO A 205 1.04 -7.63 -28.87
CA PRO A 205 2.45 -7.62 -28.51
C PRO A 205 2.65 -7.04 -27.11
N PRO A 206 3.56 -7.63 -26.31
CA PRO A 206 3.76 -7.18 -24.93
C PRO A 206 4.24 -5.74 -24.90
N LEU A 207 3.53 -4.88 -24.20
CA LEU A 207 3.93 -3.49 -23.99
C LEU A 207 5.29 -3.46 -23.29
N THR A 208 6.20 -2.61 -23.78
CA THR A 208 7.45 -2.33 -23.08
C THR A 208 7.17 -1.55 -21.80
N ALA A 209 8.05 -1.65 -20.79
CA ALA A 209 7.93 -0.85 -19.57
C ALA A 209 7.81 0.65 -19.86
N ARG A 210 8.52 1.12 -20.90
CA ARG A 210 8.42 2.51 -21.37
C ARG A 210 7.02 2.85 -21.87
N GLN A 211 6.44 2.06 -22.77
CA GLN A 211 5.06 2.27 -23.29
C GLN A 211 4.03 2.19 -22.18
N LEU A 212 4.27 1.32 -21.18
CA LEU A 212 3.42 1.15 -20.03
C LEU A 212 3.43 2.37 -19.10
N LEU A 213 4.62 2.86 -18.76
CA LEU A 213 4.82 3.96 -17.81
C LEU A 213 4.56 5.33 -18.43
N TRP A 214 5.06 5.59 -19.66
CA TRP A 214 4.96 6.90 -20.31
C TRP A 214 3.56 7.20 -20.86
N HIS A 215 2.56 6.49 -20.42
CA HIS A 215 1.19 6.86 -20.72
C HIS A 215 0.81 8.14 -19.95
N ARG A 216 0.27 9.14 -20.65
CA ARG A 216 -0.02 10.48 -20.13
C ARG A 216 -0.79 10.54 -18.82
N CYS A 217 -1.55 9.49 -18.49
CA CYS A 217 -2.34 9.42 -17.27
C CYS A 217 -1.77 8.48 -16.22
N ARG A 218 -1.07 7.38 -16.60
CA ARG A 218 -0.56 6.39 -15.64
C ARG A 218 0.65 6.89 -14.87
N LEU A 219 1.62 7.50 -15.57
CA LEU A 219 2.82 8.02 -14.92
C LEU A 219 2.51 9.07 -13.85
N PRO A 220 1.65 10.08 -14.10
CA PRO A 220 1.27 11.02 -13.04
C PRO A 220 0.61 10.37 -11.83
N LEU A 221 -0.21 9.30 -12.01
CA LEU A 221 -0.82 8.56 -10.92
C LEU A 221 0.22 7.82 -10.06
N ILE A 222 1.19 7.16 -10.71
CA ILE A 222 2.28 6.44 -10.04
C ILE A 222 3.17 7.42 -9.25
N LEU A 223 3.56 8.54 -9.88
CA LEU A 223 4.38 9.58 -9.24
C LEU A 223 3.63 10.26 -8.09
N ALA A 224 2.34 10.56 -8.27
CA ALA A 224 1.51 11.14 -7.22
C ALA A 224 1.43 10.23 -6.00
N PHE A 225 1.31 8.92 -6.20
CA PHE A 225 1.33 7.96 -5.10
C PHE A 225 2.69 7.93 -4.38
N GLY A 226 3.79 7.91 -5.13
CA GLY A 226 5.13 8.03 -4.55
C GLY A 226 5.31 9.29 -3.70
N LEU A 227 4.83 10.44 -4.18
CA LEU A 227 4.85 11.71 -3.45
C LEU A 227 3.97 11.68 -2.18
N TRP A 228 2.82 11.01 -2.21
CA TRP A 228 2.02 10.81 -1.00
C TRP A 228 2.79 9.98 0.04
N VAL A 229 3.45 8.91 -0.39
CA VAL A 229 4.26 8.09 0.52
C VAL A 229 5.45 8.89 1.08
N MET A 230 6.08 9.78 0.29
CA MET A 230 7.08 10.73 0.80
C MET A 230 6.48 11.63 1.89
N ALA A 231 5.30 12.20 1.64
CA ALA A 231 4.60 13.05 2.60
C ALA A 231 4.24 12.28 3.88
N PHE A 232 3.75 11.04 3.77
CA PHE A 232 3.38 10.21 4.92
C PHE A 232 4.59 9.90 5.82
N ASN A 233 5.74 9.55 5.22
CA ASN A 233 6.97 9.36 5.98
C ASN A 233 7.44 10.66 6.65
N GLY A 234 7.24 11.80 5.98
CA GLY A 234 7.50 13.11 6.58
C GLY A 234 6.63 13.38 7.80
N ILE A 235 5.32 13.10 7.71
CA ILE A 235 4.39 13.25 8.85
C ILE A 235 4.81 12.34 10.01
N SER A 236 5.06 11.05 9.76
CA SER A 236 5.49 10.10 10.81
C SER A 236 6.78 10.56 11.51
N LEU A 237 7.77 11.01 10.75
CA LEU A 237 8.99 11.56 11.36
C LEU A 237 8.71 12.85 12.12
N GLY A 238 7.85 13.72 11.60
CA GLY A 238 7.41 14.95 12.26
C GLY A 238 6.71 14.68 13.60
N ILE A 239 5.87 13.63 13.66
CA ILE A 239 5.21 13.18 14.89
C ILE A 239 6.24 12.74 15.93
N VAL A 240 7.22 11.93 15.52
CA VAL A 240 8.29 11.46 16.45
C VAL A 240 9.13 12.62 16.95
N ALA A 241 9.55 13.52 16.08
CA ALA A 241 10.35 14.66 16.44
C ALA A 241 9.57 15.66 17.32
N PHE A 242 8.29 15.89 17.05
CA PHE A 242 7.41 16.72 17.87
C PHE A 242 7.25 16.13 19.29
N ALA A 243 7.07 14.81 19.40
CA ALA A 243 6.97 14.15 20.70
C ALA A 243 8.26 14.21 21.51
N ASP A 244 9.42 14.13 20.85
CA ASP A 244 10.73 14.28 21.49
C ASP A 244 10.96 15.71 22.02
N GLU A 245 10.57 16.74 21.27
CA GLU A 245 10.59 18.15 21.73
C GLU A 245 9.72 18.38 22.97
N HIS A 246 8.62 17.63 23.14
CA HIS A 246 7.73 17.72 24.29
C HIS A 246 8.13 16.79 25.45
N GLY A 247 9.19 16.00 25.30
CA GLY A 247 9.71 15.11 26.34
C GLY A 247 8.84 13.87 26.63
N GLU A 248 7.81 13.60 25.83
CA GLU A 248 6.85 12.52 26.07
C GLU A 248 6.72 11.58 24.85
N ARG A 249 7.53 10.53 24.81
CA ARG A 249 7.53 9.55 23.70
C ARG A 249 6.19 8.87 23.45
N LEU A 250 5.34 8.75 24.48
CA LEU A 250 4.01 8.16 24.34
C LEU A 250 3.11 8.97 23.40
N ILE A 251 3.27 10.30 23.36
CA ILE A 251 2.53 11.19 22.46
C ILE A 251 2.71 10.76 21.00
N ALA A 252 3.90 10.34 20.58
CA ALA A 252 4.13 9.89 19.21
C ALA A 252 3.20 8.72 18.84
N GLY A 253 3.11 7.71 19.69
CA GLY A 253 2.23 6.57 19.45
C GLY A 253 0.75 6.95 19.40
N VAL A 254 0.32 7.87 20.28
CA VAL A 254 -1.07 8.35 20.31
C VAL A 254 -1.40 9.14 19.02
N LEU A 255 -0.53 10.04 18.59
CA LEU A 255 -0.72 10.85 17.39
C LEU A 255 -0.74 10.00 16.12
N GLU A 256 0.16 9.02 16.00
CA GLU A 256 0.14 8.03 14.90
C GLU A 256 -1.17 7.22 14.90
N ALA A 257 -1.62 6.76 16.07
CA ALA A 257 -2.88 6.02 16.19
C ALA A 257 -4.09 6.88 15.80
N VAL A 258 -4.13 8.14 16.21
CA VAL A 258 -5.19 9.10 15.84
C VAL A 258 -5.21 9.34 14.34
N TRP A 259 -4.06 9.50 13.72
CA TRP A 259 -3.94 9.67 12.27
C TRP A 259 -4.42 8.44 11.50
N ALA A 260 -3.96 7.25 11.90
CA ALA A 260 -4.39 5.97 11.32
C ALA A 260 -5.89 5.73 11.52
N PHE A 261 -6.44 6.06 12.70
CA PHE A 261 -7.89 5.97 12.97
C PHE A 261 -8.69 6.90 12.06
N GLY A 262 -8.22 8.13 11.84
CA GLY A 262 -8.81 9.04 10.86
C GLY A 262 -8.86 8.41 9.47
N SER A 263 -7.77 7.79 9.00
CA SER A 263 -7.71 7.11 7.70
C SER A 263 -8.68 5.93 7.61
N LEU A 264 -8.78 5.13 8.68
CA LEU A 264 -9.73 4.03 8.79
C LEU A 264 -11.19 4.51 8.63
N VAL A 265 -11.57 5.53 9.41
CA VAL A 265 -12.92 6.11 9.37
C VAL A 265 -13.21 6.72 7.99
N GLY A 266 -12.27 7.48 7.44
CA GLY A 266 -12.39 8.09 6.11
C GLY A 266 -12.60 7.05 5.01
N GLY A 267 -11.84 5.95 5.05
CA GLY A 267 -11.97 4.83 4.11
C GLY A 267 -13.33 4.12 4.23
N ALA A 268 -13.77 3.85 5.46
CA ALA A 268 -15.07 3.22 5.72
C ALA A 268 -16.23 4.10 5.21
N VAL A 269 -16.20 5.41 5.49
CA VAL A 269 -17.20 6.37 5.02
C VAL A 269 -17.19 6.47 3.49
N ALA A 270 -16.00 6.55 2.87
CA ALA A 270 -15.89 6.67 1.42
C ALA A 270 -16.43 5.44 0.68
N GLY A 271 -16.24 4.25 1.26
CA GLY A 271 -16.82 3.01 0.72
C GLY A 271 -18.34 2.93 0.84
N ALA A 272 -18.92 3.66 1.80
CA ALA A 272 -20.37 3.72 2.05
C ALA A 272 -21.08 4.85 1.28
N LEU A 273 -20.35 5.80 0.72
CA LEU A 273 -20.95 6.91 -0.03
C LEU A 273 -21.33 6.47 -1.45
N PRO A 274 -22.55 6.85 -1.93
CA PRO A 274 -22.95 6.58 -3.30
C PRO A 274 -21.98 7.23 -4.28
N GLY A 275 -21.61 6.49 -5.32
CA GLY A 275 -20.72 7.01 -6.33
C GLY A 275 -21.30 8.17 -7.11
N ARG A 276 -20.60 9.26 -7.16
CA ARG A 276 -20.94 10.36 -8.06
C ARG A 276 -20.74 9.93 -9.52
N ARG A 277 -21.63 10.34 -10.43
CA ARG A 277 -21.51 10.10 -11.89
C ARG A 277 -20.16 10.54 -12.47
N THR A 278 -19.54 11.53 -11.83
CA THR A 278 -18.21 12.02 -12.20
C THR A 278 -17.33 12.10 -10.96
N SER A 279 -16.23 11.35 -10.96
CA SER A 279 -15.24 11.38 -9.87
C SER A 279 -14.02 12.20 -10.29
N TYR A 280 -13.69 13.19 -9.49
CA TYR A 280 -12.51 14.05 -9.67
C TYR A 280 -11.45 13.67 -8.65
N LEU A 281 -10.44 12.90 -9.08
CA LEU A 281 -9.34 12.47 -8.21
C LEU A 281 -8.57 13.68 -7.63
N TRP A 282 -8.40 14.74 -8.42
CA TRP A 282 -7.72 15.95 -7.97
C TRP A 282 -8.38 16.61 -6.75
N ARG A 283 -9.71 16.51 -6.58
CA ARG A 283 -10.41 17.04 -5.39
C ARG A 283 -10.01 16.28 -4.13
N ARG A 284 -9.86 14.95 -4.22
CA ARG A 284 -9.39 14.14 -3.09
C ARG A 284 -7.92 14.42 -2.78
N ALA A 285 -7.09 14.61 -3.81
CA ALA A 285 -5.71 15.02 -3.64
C ALA A 285 -5.58 16.42 -3.00
N ALA A 286 -6.46 17.36 -3.36
CA ALA A 286 -6.52 18.67 -2.72
C ALA A 286 -6.87 18.58 -1.23
N LEU A 287 -7.79 17.67 -0.85
CA LEU A 287 -8.11 17.43 0.56
C LEU A 287 -6.93 16.82 1.31
N VAL A 288 -6.17 15.90 0.70
CA VAL A 288 -4.94 15.37 1.29
C VAL A 288 -3.92 16.50 1.50
N ALA A 289 -3.69 17.34 0.49
CA ALA A 289 -2.76 18.46 0.60
C ALA A 289 -3.22 19.50 1.66
N ALA A 290 -4.50 19.80 1.73
CA ALA A 290 -5.07 20.68 2.75
C ALA A 290 -4.93 20.08 4.17
N GLY A 291 -5.16 18.77 4.32
CA GLY A 291 -4.96 18.07 5.59
C GLY A 291 -3.50 18.09 6.05
N MET A 292 -2.54 17.89 5.14
CA MET A 292 -1.11 18.01 5.46
C MET A 292 -0.73 19.45 5.82
N LEU A 293 -1.28 20.43 5.09
CA LEU A 293 -1.05 21.85 5.38
C LEU A 293 -1.64 22.26 6.75
N LEU A 294 -2.79 21.70 7.13
CA LEU A 294 -3.40 21.95 8.44
C LEU A 294 -2.46 21.54 9.58
N CYS A 295 -1.75 20.43 9.43
CA CYS A 295 -0.77 19.97 10.43
C CYS A 295 0.36 21.00 10.64
N VAL A 296 0.77 21.75 9.62
CA VAL A 296 1.81 22.80 9.74
C VAL A 296 1.41 23.88 10.75
N PHE A 297 0.12 24.22 10.78
CA PHE A 297 -0.42 25.27 11.65
C PHE A 297 -0.88 24.76 13.02
N ALA A 298 -0.87 23.46 13.24
CA ALA A 298 -1.40 22.83 14.44
C ALA A 298 -0.32 22.37 15.45
N THR A 299 0.95 22.72 15.22
CA THR A 299 2.11 22.26 16.02
C THR A 299 2.29 22.97 17.36
N TRP A 300 1.33 23.69 17.85
CA TRP A 300 1.38 24.46 19.10
C TRP A 300 1.03 23.65 20.36
N SER A 301 0.29 22.57 20.20
CA SER A 301 0.02 21.63 21.30
C SER A 301 -0.26 20.20 20.77
N PRO A 302 -0.06 19.16 21.59
CA PRO A 302 -0.39 17.78 21.19
C PRO A 302 -1.86 17.60 20.80
N LEU A 303 -2.78 18.30 21.48
CA LEU A 303 -4.20 18.23 21.18
C LEU A 303 -4.54 18.84 19.82
N SER A 304 -4.03 20.04 19.52
CA SER A 304 -4.25 20.71 18.23
C SER A 304 -3.70 19.87 17.07
N LEU A 305 -2.49 19.32 17.24
CA LEU A 305 -1.88 18.44 16.26
C LEU A 305 -2.68 17.14 16.10
N GLY A 306 -3.16 16.54 17.19
CA GLY A 306 -4.02 15.35 17.15
C GLY A 306 -5.30 15.58 16.37
N VAL A 307 -5.99 16.72 16.56
CA VAL A 307 -7.18 17.09 15.79
C VAL A 307 -6.84 17.25 14.30
N ALA A 308 -5.75 17.96 13.97
CA ALA A 308 -5.30 18.14 12.60
C ALA A 308 -4.95 16.82 11.92
N LEU A 309 -4.28 15.92 12.62
CA LEU A 309 -3.95 14.57 12.15
C LEU A 309 -5.20 13.72 11.94
N ALA A 310 -6.19 13.76 12.85
CA ALA A 310 -7.46 13.07 12.66
C ALA A 310 -8.17 13.53 11.38
N LEU A 311 -8.27 14.85 11.17
CA LEU A 311 -8.88 15.44 9.98
C LEU A 311 -8.10 15.13 8.69
N SER A 312 -6.77 15.22 8.74
CA SER A 312 -5.89 14.80 7.64
C SER A 312 -6.07 13.33 7.31
N GLY A 313 -6.08 12.47 8.33
CA GLY A 313 -6.29 11.03 8.21
C GLY A 313 -7.55 10.69 7.44
N LEU A 314 -8.68 11.36 7.72
CA LEU A 314 -9.97 11.13 7.04
C LEU A 314 -9.87 11.21 5.51
N THR A 315 -8.87 11.86 4.96
CA THR A 315 -8.71 12.07 3.51
C THR A 315 -7.86 11.00 2.82
N LEU A 316 -7.04 10.24 3.57
CA LEU A 316 -5.99 9.37 3.02
C LEU A 316 -6.56 8.13 2.31
N ALA A 317 -7.21 7.22 3.05
CA ALA A 317 -7.74 6.00 2.47
C ALA A 317 -8.73 6.25 1.32
N PRO A 318 -9.64 7.26 1.39
CA PRO A 318 -10.48 7.63 0.26
C PRO A 318 -9.71 8.07 -0.99
N ALA A 319 -8.61 8.82 -0.81
CA ALA A 319 -7.79 9.29 -1.92
C ALA A 319 -6.98 8.14 -2.54
N ILE A 320 -6.38 7.30 -1.70
CA ILE A 320 -5.62 6.12 -2.13
C ILE A 320 -6.52 5.13 -2.87
N GLY A 321 -7.70 4.82 -2.33
CA GLY A 321 -8.67 3.92 -2.97
C GLY A 321 -9.12 4.41 -4.34
N ALA A 322 -9.39 5.73 -4.47
CA ALA A 322 -9.74 6.33 -5.75
C ALA A 322 -8.58 6.34 -6.76
N LEU A 323 -7.34 6.48 -6.28
CA LEU A 323 -6.15 6.37 -7.13
C LEU A 323 -5.99 4.95 -7.65
N TYR A 324 -6.17 3.93 -6.80
CA TYR A 324 -6.13 2.52 -7.21
C TYR A 324 -7.22 2.21 -8.25
N GLU A 325 -8.45 2.63 -7.99
CA GLU A 325 -9.57 2.48 -8.94
C GLU A 325 -9.22 3.12 -10.29
N ARG A 326 -8.74 4.37 -10.27
CA ARG A 326 -8.40 5.10 -11.50
C ARG A 326 -7.25 4.47 -12.26
N LEU A 327 -6.21 4.03 -11.57
CA LEU A 327 -5.08 3.36 -12.18
C LEU A 327 -5.51 2.02 -12.79
N GLY A 328 -6.32 1.24 -12.09
CA GLY A 328 -6.89 0.00 -12.58
C GLY A 328 -7.74 0.20 -13.82
N ALA A 329 -8.62 1.21 -13.84
CA ALA A 329 -9.50 1.52 -14.98
C ALA A 329 -8.74 1.98 -16.24
N LEU A 330 -7.58 2.64 -16.06
CA LEU A 330 -6.73 3.10 -17.18
C LEU A 330 -5.76 2.02 -17.68
N THR A 331 -5.77 0.83 -17.07
CA THR A 331 -4.78 -0.21 -17.35
C THR A 331 -5.45 -1.45 -17.92
N PRO A 332 -5.02 -1.94 -19.11
CA PRO A 332 -5.48 -3.21 -19.65
C PRO A 332 -5.22 -4.37 -18.69
N ASP A 333 -6.09 -5.37 -18.71
CA ASP A 333 -6.03 -6.55 -17.82
C ASP A 333 -4.70 -7.30 -17.93
N THR A 334 -4.14 -7.35 -19.13
CA THR A 334 -2.91 -8.07 -19.47
C THR A 334 -1.64 -7.52 -18.82
N VAL A 335 -1.68 -6.28 -18.30
CA VAL A 335 -0.51 -5.59 -17.72
C VAL A 335 -0.85 -4.88 -16.38
N ARG A 336 -2.02 -5.18 -15.82
CA ARG A 336 -2.53 -4.48 -14.64
C ARG A 336 -1.68 -4.76 -13.40
N THR A 337 -1.24 -5.99 -13.21
CA THR A 337 -0.38 -6.35 -12.07
C THR A 337 0.97 -5.64 -12.17
N GLU A 338 1.54 -5.54 -13.38
CA GLU A 338 2.81 -4.84 -13.63
C GLU A 338 2.70 -3.35 -13.27
N VAL A 339 1.60 -2.68 -13.63
CA VAL A 339 1.38 -1.26 -13.29
C VAL A 339 1.29 -1.04 -11.80
N PHE A 340 0.59 -1.92 -11.06
CA PHE A 340 0.56 -1.88 -9.60
C PHE A 340 1.93 -2.23 -8.99
N GLY A 341 2.75 -3.04 -9.67
CA GLY A 341 4.14 -3.30 -9.29
C GLY A 341 4.99 -2.03 -9.35
N TRP A 342 4.90 -1.26 -10.44
CA TRP A 342 5.58 0.03 -10.57
C TRP A 342 5.12 1.06 -9.54
N MET A 343 3.82 1.06 -9.22
CA MET A 343 3.29 1.90 -8.14
C MET A 343 3.89 1.51 -6.78
N GLY A 344 4.08 0.19 -6.52
CA GLY A 344 4.77 -0.31 -5.33
C GLY A 344 6.23 0.16 -5.27
N SER A 345 6.95 0.13 -6.40
CA SER A 345 8.33 0.66 -6.47
C SER A 345 8.39 2.15 -6.22
N ALA A 346 7.44 2.93 -6.77
CA ALA A 346 7.32 4.36 -6.49
C ALA A 346 7.05 4.64 -5.00
N ALA A 347 6.24 3.79 -4.34
CA ALA A 347 6.02 3.87 -2.90
C ALA A 347 7.30 3.63 -2.10
N MET A 348 8.07 2.59 -2.46
CA MET A 348 9.33 2.28 -1.76
C MET A 348 10.38 3.36 -1.96
N GLY A 349 10.53 3.86 -3.20
CA GLY A 349 11.39 5.01 -3.49
C GLY A 349 10.93 6.26 -2.75
N GLY A 350 9.63 6.52 -2.74
CA GLY A 350 9.02 7.63 -1.99
C GLY A 350 9.29 7.53 -0.49
N ALA A 351 9.13 6.34 0.11
CA ALA A 351 9.42 6.12 1.52
C ALA A 351 10.89 6.41 1.87
N ALA A 352 11.82 5.89 1.06
CA ALA A 352 13.26 6.09 1.28
C ALA A 352 13.66 7.57 1.14
N ILE A 353 13.22 8.22 0.05
CA ILE A 353 13.52 9.65 -0.21
C ILE A 353 12.84 10.52 0.83
N GLY A 354 11.57 10.24 1.17
CA GLY A 354 10.81 10.96 2.17
C GLY A 354 11.47 10.93 3.54
N ALA A 355 11.88 9.75 4.00
CA ALA A 355 12.59 9.59 5.27
C ALA A 355 13.94 10.34 5.28
N ALA A 356 14.73 10.21 4.22
CA ALA A 356 16.03 10.88 4.11
C ALA A 356 15.91 12.42 4.11
N LEU A 357 15.00 12.96 3.28
CA LEU A 357 14.78 14.42 3.20
C LEU A 357 14.19 14.97 4.50
N SER A 358 13.23 14.24 5.10
CA SER A 358 12.61 14.67 6.37
C SER A 358 13.62 14.67 7.52
N GLY A 359 14.49 13.65 7.60
CA GLY A 359 15.58 13.61 8.58
C GLY A 359 16.55 14.78 8.42
N ALA A 360 17.00 15.05 7.19
CA ALA A 360 17.87 16.18 6.91
C ALA A 360 17.22 17.55 7.25
N VAL A 361 15.91 17.68 6.99
CA VAL A 361 15.17 18.91 7.31
C VAL A 361 15.02 19.09 8.82
N VAL A 362 14.74 18.02 9.59
CA VAL A 362 14.69 18.09 11.06
C VAL A 362 16.01 18.60 11.62
N GLU A 363 17.12 18.01 11.17
CA GLU A 363 18.46 18.36 11.66
C GLU A 363 18.89 19.79 11.29
N SER A 364 18.54 20.26 10.07
CA SER A 364 19.03 21.53 9.55
C SER A 364 18.12 22.73 9.88
N PHE A 365 16.80 22.51 9.92
CA PHE A 365 15.79 23.57 10.00
C PHE A 365 14.81 23.42 11.16
N GLY A 366 14.76 22.24 11.78
CA GLY A 366 13.86 21.94 12.90
C GLY A 366 12.54 21.28 12.46
N VAL A 367 11.80 20.81 13.47
CA VAL A 367 10.61 19.95 13.31
C VAL A 367 9.49 20.60 12.51
N ARG A 368 9.29 21.91 12.65
CA ARG A 368 8.23 22.64 11.94
C ARG A 368 8.32 22.51 10.41
N TYR A 369 9.53 22.49 9.86
CA TYR A 369 9.77 22.47 8.43
C TYR A 369 9.50 21.07 7.81
N VAL A 370 9.49 20.01 8.61
CA VAL A 370 9.11 18.67 8.13
C VAL A 370 7.63 18.60 7.75
N TRP A 371 6.77 19.25 8.54
CA TRP A 371 5.34 19.38 8.22
C TRP A 371 5.13 20.14 6.92
N LEU A 372 5.89 21.22 6.73
CA LEU A 372 5.84 21.98 5.48
C LEU A 372 6.32 21.15 4.28
N LEU A 373 7.40 20.38 4.46
CA LEU A 373 7.91 19.48 3.41
C LEU A 373 6.86 18.44 2.99
N ALA A 374 6.17 17.82 3.96
CA ALA A 374 5.09 16.89 3.71
C ALA A 374 3.94 17.55 2.94
N ALA A 375 3.55 18.77 3.32
CA ALA A 375 2.52 19.55 2.62
C ALA A 375 2.95 19.89 1.19
N VAL A 376 4.22 20.21 0.94
CA VAL A 376 4.77 20.45 -0.40
C VAL A 376 4.67 19.21 -1.28
N PHE A 377 5.05 18.02 -0.78
CA PHE A 377 4.93 16.78 -1.55
C PHE A 377 3.48 16.48 -1.90
N ALA A 378 2.56 16.67 -0.95
CA ALA A 378 1.12 16.49 -1.19
C ALA A 378 0.59 17.51 -2.20
N ALA A 379 1.04 18.77 -2.16
CA ALA A 379 0.67 19.81 -3.12
C ALA A 379 1.19 19.50 -4.54
N ILE A 380 2.43 19.04 -4.67
CA ILE A 380 2.99 18.60 -5.96
C ILE A 380 2.16 17.44 -6.53
N SER A 381 1.81 16.46 -5.68
CA SER A 381 0.93 15.36 -6.08
C SER A 381 -0.42 15.87 -6.57
N TRP A 382 -1.04 16.83 -5.87
CA TRP A 382 -2.29 17.45 -6.29
C TRP A 382 -2.16 18.11 -7.66
N VAL A 383 -1.12 18.91 -7.90
CA VAL A 383 -0.86 19.56 -9.20
C VAL A 383 -0.71 18.55 -10.34
N LEU A 384 0.01 17.44 -10.10
CA LEU A 384 0.12 16.37 -11.08
C LEU A 384 -1.25 15.75 -11.43
N LEU A 385 -2.11 15.59 -10.44
CA LEU A 385 -3.44 14.99 -10.62
C LEU A 385 -4.47 15.91 -11.23
N LEU A 386 -4.23 17.23 -11.28
CA LEU A 386 -5.08 18.17 -12.05
C LEU A 386 -5.15 17.83 -13.55
N ARG A 387 -4.09 17.21 -14.07
CA ARG A 387 -3.99 16.83 -15.50
C ARG A 387 -4.73 15.52 -15.82
N ILE A 388 -5.24 14.81 -14.81
CA ILE A 388 -5.97 13.56 -15.01
C ILE A 388 -7.43 13.88 -15.32
N PRO A 389 -7.96 13.46 -16.48
CA PRO A 389 -9.34 13.70 -16.84
C PRO A 389 -10.28 13.02 -15.83
N PRO A 390 -11.47 13.60 -15.59
CA PRO A 390 -12.45 13.02 -14.69
C PRO A 390 -12.89 11.64 -15.19
N GLN A 391 -13.27 10.78 -14.26
CA GLN A 391 -13.85 9.48 -14.57
C GLN A 391 -15.37 9.65 -14.69
N HIS A 392 -15.88 9.44 -15.89
CA HIS A 392 -17.32 9.33 -16.13
C HIS A 392 -17.71 7.86 -15.93
N GLN A 393 -18.74 7.62 -15.13
CA GLN A 393 -19.33 6.29 -15.07
C GLN A 393 -20.22 6.11 -16.32
N PRO A 394 -20.17 4.93 -16.99
CA PRO A 394 -21.18 4.61 -17.99
C PRO A 394 -22.56 4.71 -17.34
N GLU A 395 -23.51 5.30 -18.04
CA GLU A 395 -24.92 5.27 -17.63
C GLU A 395 -25.32 3.81 -17.41
N PRO A 396 -26.03 3.47 -16.31
CA PRO A 396 -26.65 2.17 -16.21
C PRO A 396 -27.53 2.03 -17.47
N ALA A 397 -27.27 0.99 -18.27
CA ALA A 397 -28.10 0.68 -19.41
C ALA A 397 -29.54 0.66 -18.90
N LEU A 398 -30.32 1.66 -19.29
CA LEU A 398 -31.77 1.64 -19.06
C LEU A 398 -32.22 0.30 -19.60
N ALA A 399 -32.81 -0.50 -18.76
CA ALA A 399 -33.44 -1.75 -19.16
C ALA A 399 -34.51 -1.40 -20.19
N THR A 400 -34.11 -1.32 -21.45
CA THR A 400 -35.01 -1.30 -22.61
C THR A 400 -35.53 -2.72 -22.82
N GLY A 401 -36.27 -3.18 -21.85
CA GLY A 401 -36.94 -4.46 -21.84
C GLY A 401 -38.35 -4.31 -21.35
N GLY A 402 -39.24 -3.87 -22.20
CA GLY A 402 -40.67 -3.94 -21.88
C GLY A 402 -41.57 -2.92 -22.52
N LEU A 403 -41.55 -2.76 -23.82
CA LEU A 403 -42.67 -2.16 -24.58
C LEU A 403 -42.57 -2.56 -26.06
N LEU A 404 -42.58 -3.84 -26.36
CA LEU A 404 -43.00 -4.32 -27.69
C LEU A 404 -43.60 -5.71 -27.48
N GLY A 405 -44.88 -5.75 -27.36
CA GLY A 405 -45.59 -7.03 -27.35
C GLY A 405 -46.98 -6.97 -26.75
N GLU A 406 -47.85 -6.12 -27.31
CA GLU A 406 -49.28 -6.37 -27.32
C GLU A 406 -49.92 -5.40 -28.31
N THR A 407 -49.97 -5.80 -29.57
CA THR A 407 -51.04 -5.47 -30.53
C THR A 407 -50.88 -6.42 -31.73
N ALA A 408 -51.65 -7.49 -31.75
CA ALA A 408 -52.42 -8.07 -32.86
C ALA A 408 -52.78 -9.52 -32.55
#